data_ed4294217d9c8c7bcb934cf90bd3d050
#
_entry.id   ed4294217d9c8c7bcb934cf90bd3d050
#
_cell.length_a   1.000
_cell.length_b   1.000
_cell.length_c   1.000
_cell.angle_alpha   90.00
_cell.angle_beta   90.00
_cell.angle_gamma   90.00
#
_symmetry.space_group_name_H-M   'P 1'
#
loop_
_entity.id
_entity.type
_entity.pdbx_description
1 polymer ?
#
loop_
_entity_poly.entity_id
_entity_poly.type
_entity_poly.pdbx_seq_one_letter_code
_entity_poly.pdbx_strand_id
1 'polypeptide(L)'
;MNNLSYLIKQGIRSVWKNRFMSFASLCIMTVSLILVGMSAIVMLDCGIILDNVSDKNEISVYLNDDADIKHIGEVLKSNTLTEKVDFISSEEGLQKMIEQYSEQKELFENLPYNPVPATYMVTINDIDKMSTAVQQFKAIDGVYKVNAPMDFASFIKDLRTTFTIIGIVLIAALGTVSVIIISNTTRLSVFARRKEIAIMRIVGATNSFIKTPFFVEGLFIGLLSGILSWFVTKLIYENLFNLFTQNLGMWNALGMGDILQFSQIEWYVLAACCGTGALLGAIGTVLSTGKYLKV
;
A
#
# COMPACT_ATOMS: atom_id res chain seq x y z
N MET A 1 -43.43 -13.41 -8.87
CA MET A 1 -42.31 -13.17 -9.80
C MET A 1 -41.74 -11.78 -9.55
N ASN A 2 -40.60 -11.79 -9.05
CA ASN A 2 -39.47 -10.84 -8.98
C ASN A 2 -39.76 -9.33 -8.81
N ASN A 3 -40.28 -8.94 -7.66
CA ASN A 3 -40.29 -7.54 -7.20
C ASN A 3 -38.87 -6.93 -7.22
N LEU A 4 -37.82 -7.77 -6.99
CA LEU A 4 -36.42 -7.34 -6.99
C LEU A 4 -35.93 -6.91 -8.38
N SER A 5 -36.22 -7.68 -9.43
CA SER A 5 -35.84 -7.36 -10.81
C SER A 5 -36.49 -6.06 -11.29
N TYR A 6 -37.73 -5.83 -10.90
CA TYR A 6 -38.43 -4.56 -11.18
C TYR A 6 -37.74 -3.39 -10.49
N LEU A 7 -37.38 -3.51 -9.21
CA LEU A 7 -36.72 -2.46 -8.43
C LEU A 7 -35.32 -2.14 -8.95
N ILE A 8 -34.56 -3.16 -9.39
CA ILE A 8 -33.25 -2.97 -10.02
C ILE A 8 -33.41 -2.19 -11.34
N LYS A 9 -34.33 -2.63 -12.20
CA LYS A 9 -34.61 -1.94 -13.48
C LYS A 9 -35.05 -0.49 -13.26
N GLN A 10 -35.83 -0.25 -12.22
CA GLN A 10 -36.27 1.09 -11.83
C GLN A 10 -35.11 1.95 -11.34
N GLY A 11 -34.18 1.40 -10.55
CA GLY A 11 -32.97 2.08 -10.09
C GLY A 11 -32.09 2.50 -11.26
N ILE A 12 -31.78 1.58 -12.18
CA ILE A 12 -30.98 1.88 -13.39
C ILE A 12 -31.66 2.92 -14.26
N ARG A 13 -32.98 2.79 -14.49
CA ARG A 13 -33.74 3.76 -15.28
C ARG A 13 -33.73 5.15 -14.64
N SER A 14 -33.60 5.23 -13.32
CA SER A 14 -33.47 6.47 -12.56
C SER A 14 -32.24 7.27 -12.95
N VAL A 15 -31.10 6.58 -13.09
CA VAL A 15 -29.81 7.18 -13.52
C VAL A 15 -29.97 7.90 -14.86
N TRP A 16 -30.67 7.27 -15.84
CA TRP A 16 -30.94 7.85 -17.15
C TRP A 16 -31.95 9.01 -17.13
N LYS A 17 -32.95 8.92 -16.27
CA LYS A 17 -33.98 10.01 -16.13
C LYS A 17 -33.36 11.28 -15.53
N ASN A 18 -32.43 11.13 -14.57
CA ASN A 18 -31.72 12.21 -13.89
C ASN A 18 -30.28 12.39 -14.37
N ARG A 19 -30.05 12.23 -15.69
CA ARG A 19 -28.72 12.11 -16.31
C ARG A 19 -27.70 13.16 -15.86
N PHE A 20 -28.08 14.43 -15.73
CA PHE A 20 -27.15 15.50 -15.31
C PHE A 20 -26.65 15.31 -13.88
N MET A 21 -27.56 15.00 -12.93
CA MET A 21 -27.18 14.76 -11.53
C MET A 21 -26.37 13.47 -11.37
N SER A 22 -26.82 12.38 -12.02
CA SER A 22 -26.12 11.11 -11.98
C SER A 22 -24.74 11.21 -12.63
N PHE A 23 -24.61 11.96 -13.74
CA PHE A 23 -23.34 12.22 -14.40
C PHE A 23 -22.38 13.02 -13.51
N ALA A 24 -22.86 14.11 -12.88
CA ALA A 24 -22.05 14.89 -11.96
C ALA A 24 -21.52 14.02 -10.79
N SER A 25 -22.39 13.20 -10.19
CA SER A 25 -21.99 12.29 -9.10
C SER A 25 -21.00 11.25 -9.57
N LEU A 26 -21.20 10.68 -10.76
CA LEU A 26 -20.30 9.73 -11.36
C LEU A 26 -18.92 10.34 -11.60
N CYS A 27 -18.84 11.55 -12.19
CA CYS A 27 -17.57 12.25 -12.41
C CYS A 27 -16.81 12.50 -11.10
N ILE A 28 -17.50 13.07 -10.09
CA ILE A 28 -16.84 13.41 -8.83
C ILE A 28 -16.38 12.14 -8.10
N MET A 29 -17.21 11.10 -8.09
CA MET A 29 -16.88 9.83 -7.47
C MET A 29 -15.72 9.13 -8.19
N THR A 30 -15.69 9.18 -9.54
CA THR A 30 -14.60 8.65 -10.34
C THR A 30 -13.29 9.34 -9.98
N VAL A 31 -13.27 10.69 -9.93
CA VAL A 31 -12.07 11.45 -9.54
C VAL A 31 -11.61 11.09 -8.13
N SER A 32 -12.54 11.00 -7.18
CA SER A 32 -12.21 10.59 -5.80
C SER A 32 -11.62 9.19 -5.75
N LEU A 33 -12.18 8.23 -6.50
CA LEU A 33 -11.67 6.86 -6.54
C LEU A 33 -10.32 6.74 -7.27
N ILE A 34 -10.06 7.58 -8.29
CA ILE A 34 -8.74 7.67 -8.93
C ILE A 34 -7.69 8.10 -7.90
N LEU A 35 -7.98 9.16 -7.14
CA LEU A 35 -7.05 9.66 -6.12
C LEU A 35 -6.80 8.61 -5.02
N VAL A 36 -7.84 7.92 -4.57
CA VAL A 36 -7.73 6.80 -3.61
C VAL A 36 -6.91 5.66 -4.20
N GLY A 37 -7.21 5.24 -5.44
CA GLY A 37 -6.51 4.15 -6.12
C GLY A 37 -5.03 4.47 -6.35
N MET A 38 -4.73 5.67 -6.85
CA MET A 38 -3.34 6.13 -7.03
C MET A 38 -2.58 6.21 -5.69
N SER A 39 -3.22 6.74 -4.64
CA SER A 39 -2.60 6.80 -3.30
C SER A 39 -2.28 5.41 -2.76
N ALA A 40 -3.19 4.44 -2.96
CA ALA A 40 -2.96 3.05 -2.53
C ALA A 40 -1.81 2.39 -3.31
N ILE A 41 -1.74 2.58 -4.64
CA ILE A 41 -0.66 2.04 -5.47
C ILE A 41 0.69 2.66 -5.08
N VAL A 42 0.76 3.99 -4.95
CA VAL A 42 1.99 4.68 -4.52
C VAL A 42 2.46 4.18 -3.15
N MET A 43 1.53 3.91 -2.24
CA MET A 43 1.86 3.34 -0.92
C MET A 43 2.46 1.93 -1.03
N LEU A 44 1.93 1.09 -1.93
CA LEU A 44 2.48 -0.25 -2.20
C LEU A 44 3.85 -0.17 -2.86
N ASP A 45 4.01 0.67 -3.89
CA ASP A 45 5.29 0.85 -4.58
C ASP A 45 6.36 1.43 -3.64
N CYS A 46 6.02 2.42 -2.82
CA CYS A 46 6.92 2.92 -1.77
C CYS A 46 7.34 1.80 -0.80
N GLY A 47 6.41 0.92 -0.41
CA GLY A 47 6.73 -0.23 0.42
C GLY A 47 7.78 -1.13 -0.22
N ILE A 48 7.60 -1.49 -1.49
CA ILE A 48 8.53 -2.36 -2.24
C ILE A 48 9.88 -1.70 -2.45
N ILE A 49 9.90 -0.41 -2.82
CA ILE A 49 11.16 0.34 -2.96
C ILE A 49 11.92 0.36 -1.63
N LEU A 50 11.23 0.60 -0.53
CA LEU A 50 11.83 0.60 0.80
C LEU A 50 12.32 -0.80 1.21
N ASP A 51 11.59 -1.85 0.85
CA ASP A 51 12.00 -3.23 1.10
C ASP A 51 13.23 -3.61 0.24
N ASN A 52 13.31 -3.19 -1.02
CA ASN A 52 14.45 -3.43 -1.91
C ASN A 52 15.70 -2.61 -1.54
N VAL A 53 15.52 -1.35 -1.10
CA VAL A 53 16.63 -0.55 -0.54
C VAL A 53 17.10 -1.17 0.78
N SER A 54 16.25 -1.93 1.43
CA SER A 54 16.55 -2.71 2.64
C SER A 54 17.38 -3.97 2.38
N ASP A 55 17.80 -4.28 1.14
CA ASP A 55 18.84 -5.30 0.88
C ASP A 55 20.16 -5.03 1.64
N LYS A 56 20.26 -3.86 2.29
CA LYS A 56 21.25 -3.52 3.31
C LYS A 56 20.81 -3.84 4.74
N ASN A 57 19.86 -4.76 4.93
CA ASN A 57 19.50 -5.32 6.25
C ASN A 57 20.63 -6.19 6.83
N GLU A 58 21.86 -5.92 6.43
CA GLU A 58 23.03 -6.66 6.86
C GLU A 58 23.50 -6.15 8.21
N ILE A 59 23.56 -7.06 9.16
CA ILE A 59 24.15 -6.87 10.47
C ILE A 59 25.53 -7.52 10.46
N SER A 60 26.57 -6.74 10.73
CA SER A 60 27.92 -7.27 10.90
C SER A 60 28.11 -7.71 12.34
N VAL A 61 28.31 -9.00 12.56
CA VAL A 61 28.59 -9.62 13.85
C VAL A 61 30.09 -9.95 13.90
N TYR A 62 30.84 -9.13 14.61
CA TYR A 62 32.29 -9.31 14.79
C TYR A 62 32.56 -10.29 15.92
N LEU A 63 33.47 -11.23 15.69
CA LEU A 63 33.80 -12.29 16.63
C LEU A 63 35.05 -11.95 17.44
N ASN A 64 35.13 -12.49 18.65
CA ASN A 64 36.40 -12.54 19.40
C ASN A 64 37.37 -13.54 18.76
N ASP A 65 38.65 -13.34 18.96
CA ASP A 65 39.68 -14.24 18.41
C ASP A 65 39.55 -15.68 18.91
N ASP A 66 39.06 -15.89 20.13
CA ASP A 66 38.85 -17.19 20.78
C ASP A 66 37.44 -17.76 20.57
N ALA A 67 36.62 -17.17 19.70
CA ALA A 67 35.22 -17.55 19.51
C ALA A 67 35.07 -18.89 18.77
N ASP A 68 34.12 -19.71 19.20
CA ASP A 68 33.70 -20.89 18.43
C ASP A 68 32.86 -20.48 17.22
N ILE A 69 33.56 -20.27 16.10
CA ILE A 69 32.96 -19.79 14.84
C ILE A 69 31.78 -20.68 14.42
N LYS A 70 31.92 -22.02 14.52
CA LYS A 70 30.88 -22.94 14.06
C LYS A 70 29.65 -22.86 14.92
N HIS A 71 29.82 -22.84 16.23
CA HIS A 71 28.67 -22.71 17.17
C HIS A 71 27.91 -21.41 16.97
N ILE A 72 28.60 -20.28 16.87
CA ILE A 72 27.98 -19.00 16.63
C ILE A 72 27.23 -18.98 15.29
N GLY A 73 27.82 -19.56 14.23
CA GLY A 73 27.17 -19.67 12.93
C GLY A 73 25.86 -20.48 12.97
N GLU A 74 25.82 -21.58 13.75
CA GLU A 74 24.61 -22.39 13.95
C GLU A 74 23.54 -21.61 14.73
N VAL A 75 23.92 -20.89 15.78
CA VAL A 75 23.01 -20.04 16.57
C VAL A 75 22.42 -18.93 15.71
N LEU A 76 23.23 -18.24 14.89
CA LEU A 76 22.77 -17.20 13.98
C LEU A 76 21.80 -17.76 12.91
N LYS A 77 22.11 -18.93 12.33
CA LYS A 77 21.26 -19.59 11.32
C LYS A 77 19.94 -20.10 11.91
N SER A 78 19.92 -20.51 13.16
CA SER A 78 18.70 -21.01 13.83
C SER A 78 17.79 -19.90 14.33
N ASN A 79 18.23 -18.64 14.28
CA ASN A 79 17.42 -17.52 14.73
C ASN A 79 16.29 -17.22 13.74
N THR A 80 15.06 -17.07 14.23
CA THR A 80 13.87 -16.82 13.41
C THR A 80 13.88 -15.48 12.68
N LEU A 81 14.71 -14.55 13.09
CA LEU A 81 14.87 -13.23 12.47
C LEU A 81 15.89 -13.23 11.33
N THR A 82 16.65 -14.30 11.18
CA THR A 82 17.74 -14.42 10.19
C THR A 82 17.22 -15.02 8.90
N GLU A 83 17.53 -14.38 7.77
CA GLU A 83 17.28 -14.89 6.43
C GLU A 83 18.53 -15.58 5.86
N LYS A 84 19.67 -14.92 5.97
CA LYS A 84 20.95 -15.39 5.41
C LYS A 84 22.10 -15.12 6.37
N VAL A 85 23.08 -16.02 6.40
CA VAL A 85 24.31 -15.87 7.20
C VAL A 85 25.49 -16.21 6.32
N ASP A 86 26.32 -15.22 6.04
CA ASP A 86 27.57 -15.36 5.30
C ASP A 86 28.74 -15.14 6.26
N PHE A 87 29.72 -16.03 6.22
CA PHE A 87 30.94 -15.91 7.02
C PHE A 87 32.05 -15.28 6.19
N ILE A 88 32.73 -14.30 6.76
CA ILE A 88 33.89 -13.60 6.19
C ILE A 88 35.06 -13.81 7.15
N SER A 89 36.12 -14.47 6.67
CA SER A 89 37.32 -14.60 7.46
C SER A 89 38.07 -13.28 7.66
N SER A 90 38.96 -13.22 8.63
CA SER A 90 39.77 -12.01 8.87
C SER A 90 40.62 -11.64 7.65
N GLU A 91 41.11 -12.62 6.92
CA GLU A 91 41.91 -12.41 5.70
C GLU A 91 41.06 -11.86 4.56
N GLU A 92 39.90 -12.47 4.34
CA GLU A 92 38.93 -12.03 3.31
C GLU A 92 38.39 -10.62 3.61
N GLY A 93 38.15 -10.34 4.90
CA GLY A 93 37.71 -9.03 5.36
C GLY A 93 38.74 -7.94 5.09
N LEU A 94 40.03 -8.23 5.35
CA LEU A 94 41.11 -7.31 5.04
C LEU A 94 41.25 -7.07 3.53
N GLN A 95 41.14 -8.13 2.73
CA GLN A 95 41.21 -8.02 1.29
C GLN A 95 40.10 -7.15 0.70
N LYS A 96 38.85 -7.35 1.14
CA LYS A 96 37.69 -6.49 0.78
C LYS A 96 37.93 -5.03 1.17
N MET A 97 38.54 -4.80 2.31
CA MET A 97 38.83 -3.43 2.79
C MET A 97 39.92 -2.76 1.92
N ILE A 98 40.96 -3.50 1.52
CA ILE A 98 41.98 -3.01 0.59
C ILE A 98 41.40 -2.69 -0.78
N GLU A 99 40.49 -3.51 -1.31
CA GLU A 99 39.81 -3.28 -2.58
C GLU A 99 38.91 -2.04 -2.53
N GLN A 100 38.20 -1.86 -1.44
CA GLN A 100 37.28 -0.73 -1.23
C GLN A 100 38.03 0.59 -1.08
N TYR A 101 39.21 0.59 -0.43
CA TYR A 101 40.04 1.76 -0.18
C TYR A 101 41.34 1.70 -0.99
N SER A 102 41.23 1.47 -2.30
CA SER A 102 42.37 1.26 -3.22
C SER A 102 43.39 2.39 -3.21
N GLU A 103 42.98 3.64 -2.94
CA GLU A 103 43.86 4.81 -2.82
C GLU A 103 44.76 4.77 -1.56
N GLN A 104 44.39 3.97 -0.56
CA GLN A 104 45.06 3.88 0.73
C GLN A 104 45.64 2.48 0.97
N LYS A 105 45.83 1.69 -0.08
CA LYS A 105 46.29 0.29 -0.05
C LYS A 105 47.57 0.11 0.76
N GLU A 106 48.57 1.00 0.59
CA GLU A 106 49.85 0.96 1.29
C GLU A 106 49.72 1.02 2.82
N LEU A 107 48.67 1.66 3.36
CA LEU A 107 48.41 1.73 4.80
C LEU A 107 47.98 0.37 5.36
N PHE A 108 47.23 -0.40 4.60
CA PHE A 108 46.75 -1.71 5.04
C PHE A 108 47.72 -2.84 4.81
N GLU A 109 48.59 -2.79 3.76
CA GLU A 109 49.58 -3.80 3.45
C GLU A 109 50.77 -3.79 4.45
N ASN A 110 51.07 -2.65 5.08
CA ASN A 110 52.19 -2.49 6.01
C ASN A 110 51.79 -2.68 7.47
N LEU A 111 50.58 -3.17 7.77
CA LEU A 111 50.16 -3.42 9.15
C LEU A 111 50.88 -4.64 9.74
N PRO A 112 51.41 -4.57 10.99
CA PRO A 112 52.13 -5.67 11.65
C PRO A 112 51.19 -6.83 12.04
N TYR A 113 49.86 -6.61 12.05
CA TYR A 113 48.84 -7.61 12.33
C TYR A 113 47.56 -7.25 11.60
N ASN A 114 46.71 -8.24 11.33
CA ASN A 114 45.42 -8.02 10.73
C ASN A 114 44.44 -7.41 11.77
N PRO A 115 43.97 -6.15 11.61
CA PRO A 115 43.06 -5.52 12.56
C PRO A 115 41.61 -5.92 12.33
N VAL A 116 41.30 -6.67 11.26
CA VAL A 116 39.94 -7.02 10.89
C VAL A 116 39.53 -8.34 11.55
N PRO A 117 38.56 -8.35 12.48
CA PRO A 117 38.14 -9.60 13.12
C PRO A 117 37.28 -10.44 12.13
N ALA A 118 37.24 -11.74 12.39
CA ALA A 118 36.31 -12.61 11.69
C ALA A 118 34.87 -12.12 11.92
N THR A 119 34.05 -12.14 10.88
CA THR A 119 32.75 -11.47 10.88
C THR A 119 31.70 -12.37 10.24
N TYR A 120 30.52 -12.45 10.87
CA TYR A 120 29.33 -12.92 10.20
C TYR A 120 28.53 -11.74 9.67
N MET A 121 28.24 -11.78 8.36
CA MET A 121 27.25 -10.88 7.74
C MET A 121 25.90 -11.58 7.80
N VAL A 122 24.99 -11.01 8.57
CA VAL A 122 23.66 -11.59 8.82
C VAL A 122 22.61 -10.70 8.20
N THR A 123 21.91 -11.22 7.19
CA THR A 123 20.74 -10.57 6.61
C THR A 123 19.52 -10.95 7.43
N ILE A 124 18.70 -9.97 7.81
CA ILE A 124 17.47 -10.19 8.57
C ILE A 124 16.24 -10.09 7.68
N ASN A 125 15.20 -10.87 8.01
CA ASN A 125 13.93 -10.93 7.27
C ASN A 125 13.12 -9.64 7.33
N ASP A 126 13.31 -8.82 8.37
CA ASP A 126 12.45 -7.69 8.67
C ASP A 126 13.24 -6.57 9.33
N ILE A 127 13.38 -5.44 8.62
CA ILE A 127 14.12 -4.28 9.12
C ILE A 127 13.52 -3.68 10.40
N ASP A 128 12.20 -3.80 10.58
CA ASP A 128 11.50 -3.31 11.77
C ASP A 128 11.96 -4.05 13.04
N LYS A 129 12.51 -5.25 12.89
CA LYS A 129 13.04 -6.08 13.98
C LYS A 129 14.56 -5.98 14.15
N MET A 130 15.23 -5.09 13.40
CA MET A 130 16.68 -4.93 13.46
C MET A 130 17.18 -4.66 14.88
N SER A 131 16.53 -3.80 15.64
CA SER A 131 16.89 -3.49 17.03
C SER A 131 16.84 -4.74 17.93
N THR A 132 15.83 -5.60 17.72
CA THR A 132 15.66 -6.85 18.47
C THR A 132 16.74 -7.85 18.07
N ALA A 133 17.02 -7.98 16.77
CA ALA A 133 18.08 -8.86 16.26
C ALA A 133 19.45 -8.44 16.80
N VAL A 134 19.77 -7.15 16.79
CA VAL A 134 21.03 -6.62 17.35
C VAL A 134 21.18 -6.95 18.83
N GLN A 135 20.10 -6.82 19.62
CA GLN A 135 20.14 -7.18 21.06
C GLN A 135 20.36 -8.69 21.25
N GLN A 136 19.70 -9.53 20.48
CA GLN A 136 19.88 -10.99 20.53
C GLN A 136 21.30 -11.41 20.12
N PHE A 137 21.84 -10.83 19.04
CA PHE A 137 23.16 -11.17 18.55
C PHE A 137 24.29 -10.68 19.49
N LYS A 138 24.10 -9.54 20.15
CA LYS A 138 25.02 -9.05 21.20
C LYS A 138 25.08 -9.95 22.44
N ALA A 139 24.01 -10.71 22.69
CA ALA A 139 23.95 -11.60 23.86
C ALA A 139 24.60 -12.98 23.58
N ILE A 140 25.07 -13.26 22.36
CA ILE A 140 25.73 -14.51 22.00
C ILE A 140 27.17 -14.48 22.55
N ASP A 141 27.52 -15.51 23.28
CA ASP A 141 28.90 -15.66 23.81
C ASP A 141 29.91 -15.79 22.68
N GLY A 142 31.06 -15.08 22.79
CA GLY A 142 32.04 -15.01 21.72
C GLY A 142 31.84 -13.89 20.70
N VAL A 143 30.76 -13.10 20.76
CA VAL A 143 30.57 -11.92 19.93
C VAL A 143 31.26 -10.72 20.55
N TYR A 144 32.21 -10.13 19.82
CA TYR A 144 32.92 -8.92 20.22
C TYR A 144 32.05 -7.65 20.06
N LYS A 145 31.45 -7.48 18.88
CA LYS A 145 30.67 -6.29 18.55
C LYS A 145 29.64 -6.64 17.49
N VAL A 146 28.48 -6.00 17.58
CA VAL A 146 27.46 -6.04 16.55
C VAL A 146 27.30 -4.65 15.97
N ASN A 147 27.47 -4.52 14.67
CA ASN A 147 27.29 -3.27 13.93
C ASN A 147 26.12 -3.43 12.95
N ALA A 148 25.15 -2.54 13.05
CA ALA A 148 23.98 -2.51 12.18
C ALA A 148 23.66 -1.06 11.82
N PRO A 149 23.15 -0.79 10.62
CA PRO A 149 22.78 0.57 10.19
C PRO A 149 21.48 1.02 10.85
N MET A 150 21.49 1.17 12.19
CA MET A 150 20.30 1.49 12.99
C MET A 150 19.63 2.81 12.60
N ASP A 151 20.42 3.84 12.27
CA ASP A 151 19.89 5.15 11.85
C ASP A 151 19.17 5.02 10.52
N PHE A 152 19.69 4.21 9.62
CA PHE A 152 19.06 3.92 8.33
C PHE A 152 17.77 3.11 8.51
N ALA A 153 17.79 2.08 9.35
CA ALA A 153 16.60 1.27 9.65
C ALA A 153 15.48 2.11 10.27
N SER A 154 15.81 3.00 11.22
CA SER A 154 14.84 3.90 11.84
C SER A 154 14.26 4.88 10.83
N PHE A 155 15.09 5.45 9.96
CA PHE A 155 14.67 6.35 8.90
C PHE A 155 13.69 5.67 7.90
N ILE A 156 13.98 4.46 7.46
CA ILE A 156 13.10 3.67 6.58
C ILE A 156 11.74 3.41 7.26
N LYS A 157 11.77 3.00 8.52
CA LYS A 157 10.55 2.77 9.31
C LYS A 157 9.71 4.03 9.44
N ASP A 158 10.33 5.16 9.74
CA ASP A 158 9.64 6.46 9.89
C ASP A 158 9.04 6.92 8.56
N LEU A 159 9.74 6.74 7.45
CA LEU A 159 9.22 7.00 6.10
C LEU A 159 7.99 6.14 5.82
N ARG A 160 8.09 4.81 6.00
CA ARG A 160 6.98 3.87 5.77
C ARG A 160 5.76 4.25 6.61
N THR A 161 5.96 4.54 7.89
CA THR A 161 4.89 4.95 8.79
C THR A 161 4.24 6.27 8.34
N THR A 162 5.05 7.25 7.95
CA THR A 162 4.57 8.55 7.48
C THR A 162 3.73 8.42 6.22
N PHE A 163 4.22 7.69 5.20
CA PHE A 163 3.46 7.44 3.97
C PHE A 163 2.16 6.68 4.25
N THR A 164 2.19 5.69 5.15
CA THR A 164 0.99 4.95 5.55
C THR A 164 -0.06 5.85 6.18
N ILE A 165 0.34 6.71 7.12
CA ILE A 165 -0.57 7.65 7.80
C ILE A 165 -1.17 8.63 6.78
N ILE A 166 -0.34 9.24 5.93
CA ILE A 166 -0.79 10.17 4.89
C ILE A 166 -1.80 9.47 3.97
N GLY A 167 -1.50 8.25 3.50
CA GLY A 167 -2.39 7.47 2.65
C GLY A 167 -3.74 7.19 3.30
N ILE A 168 -3.76 6.74 4.55
CA ILE A 168 -4.98 6.47 5.31
C ILE A 168 -5.82 7.75 5.48
N VAL A 169 -5.19 8.88 5.83
CA VAL A 169 -5.87 10.17 6.01
C VAL A 169 -6.50 10.63 4.69
N LEU A 170 -5.78 10.52 3.58
CA LEU A 170 -6.30 10.87 2.24
C LEU A 170 -7.49 9.98 1.87
N ILE A 171 -7.39 8.67 2.04
CA ILE A 171 -8.47 7.72 1.75
C ILE A 171 -9.71 8.04 2.59
N ALA A 172 -9.54 8.30 3.89
CA ALA A 172 -10.64 8.65 4.80
C ALA A 172 -11.29 9.98 4.41
N ALA A 173 -10.52 11.00 4.10
CA ALA A 173 -11.02 12.32 3.69
C ALA A 173 -11.80 12.23 2.38
N LEU A 174 -11.22 11.62 1.33
CA LEU A 174 -11.87 11.47 0.03
C LEU A 174 -13.09 10.56 0.10
N GLY A 175 -13.06 9.49 0.89
CA GLY A 175 -14.20 8.64 1.16
C GLY A 175 -15.36 9.41 1.82
N THR A 176 -15.04 10.26 2.79
CA THR A 176 -16.05 11.12 3.45
C THR A 176 -16.68 12.09 2.46
N VAL A 177 -15.88 12.75 1.64
CA VAL A 177 -16.37 13.66 0.58
C VAL A 177 -17.28 12.91 -0.39
N SER A 178 -16.89 11.70 -0.82
CA SER A 178 -17.70 10.86 -1.72
C SER A 178 -19.06 10.52 -1.12
N VAL A 179 -19.10 10.13 0.16
CA VAL A 179 -20.36 9.83 0.88
C VAL A 179 -21.26 11.07 0.96
N ILE A 180 -20.70 12.25 1.24
CA ILE A 180 -21.45 13.51 1.29
C ILE A 180 -22.08 13.83 -0.08
N ILE A 181 -21.31 13.67 -1.17
CA ILE A 181 -21.78 13.95 -2.53
C ILE A 181 -22.91 13.00 -2.91
N ILE A 182 -22.74 11.69 -2.69
CA ILE A 182 -23.79 10.70 -2.97
C ILE A 182 -25.02 10.99 -2.13
N SER A 183 -24.86 11.34 -0.86
CA SER A 183 -25.96 11.70 0.02
C SER A 183 -26.73 12.90 -0.52
N ASN A 184 -26.06 13.95 -0.99
CA ASN A 184 -26.67 15.12 -1.59
C ASN A 184 -27.43 14.80 -2.89
N THR A 185 -26.80 13.98 -3.76
CA THR A 185 -27.43 13.55 -5.02
C THR A 185 -28.65 12.69 -4.76
N THR A 186 -28.58 11.76 -3.83
CA THR A 186 -29.72 10.92 -3.43
C THR A 186 -30.85 11.79 -2.86
N ARG A 187 -30.55 12.81 -2.04
CA ARG A 187 -31.52 13.77 -1.53
C ARG A 187 -32.26 14.47 -2.66
N LEU A 188 -31.53 14.96 -3.65
CA LEU A 188 -32.13 15.63 -4.81
C LEU A 188 -32.97 14.65 -5.64
N SER A 189 -32.54 13.41 -5.81
CA SER A 189 -33.30 12.36 -6.51
C SER A 189 -34.61 12.02 -5.77
N VAL A 190 -34.57 11.90 -4.43
CA VAL A 190 -35.78 11.73 -3.59
C VAL A 190 -36.74 12.92 -3.73
N PHE A 191 -36.21 14.13 -3.68
CA PHE A 191 -37.04 15.34 -3.84
C PHE A 191 -37.70 15.43 -5.22
N ALA A 192 -36.99 15.10 -6.28
CA ALA A 192 -37.52 15.09 -7.65
C ALA A 192 -38.69 14.10 -7.82
N ARG A 193 -38.69 13.02 -7.01
CA ARG A 193 -39.71 11.95 -7.05
C ARG A 193 -40.70 12.00 -5.89
N ARG A 194 -40.80 13.09 -5.16
CA ARG A 194 -41.67 13.21 -3.96
C ARG A 194 -43.13 12.85 -4.19
N LYS A 195 -43.68 13.19 -5.37
CA LYS A 195 -45.07 12.86 -5.71
C LYS A 195 -45.27 11.35 -5.91
N GLU A 196 -44.36 10.69 -6.62
CA GLU A 196 -44.37 9.23 -6.81
C GLU A 196 -44.28 8.50 -5.46
N ILE A 197 -43.38 8.95 -4.57
CA ILE A 197 -43.18 8.39 -3.22
C ILE A 197 -44.46 8.58 -2.36
N ALA A 198 -45.11 9.73 -2.44
CA ALA A 198 -46.37 10.00 -1.71
C ALA A 198 -47.48 9.03 -2.15
N ILE A 199 -47.65 8.80 -3.45
CA ILE A 199 -48.63 7.85 -3.98
C ILE A 199 -48.30 6.41 -3.49
N MET A 200 -47.06 6.00 -3.54
CA MET A 200 -46.61 4.66 -3.05
C MET A 200 -46.97 4.48 -1.57
N ARG A 201 -46.82 5.51 -0.73
CA ARG A 201 -47.19 5.47 0.69
C ARG A 201 -48.69 5.30 0.89
N ILE A 202 -49.50 6.03 0.13
CA ILE A 202 -50.96 5.96 0.23
C ILE A 202 -51.46 4.54 -0.10
N VAL A 203 -50.84 3.89 -1.07
CA VAL A 203 -51.16 2.50 -1.48
C VAL A 203 -50.55 1.45 -0.52
N GLY A 204 -49.83 1.88 0.53
CA GLY A 204 -49.33 0.99 1.58
C GLY A 204 -47.93 0.36 1.29
N ALA A 205 -47.15 0.95 0.40
CA ALA A 205 -45.79 0.45 0.14
C ALA A 205 -44.89 0.56 1.38
N THR A 206 -44.09 -0.50 1.64
CA THR A 206 -43.15 -0.51 2.76
C THR A 206 -41.98 0.45 2.53
N ASN A 207 -41.39 0.94 3.63
CA ASN A 207 -40.22 1.83 3.57
C ASN A 207 -39.05 1.21 2.81
N SER A 208 -38.84 -0.10 2.92
CA SER A 208 -37.80 -0.83 2.18
C SER A 208 -38.07 -0.82 0.68
N PHE A 209 -39.31 -1.00 0.26
CA PHE A 209 -39.69 -0.95 -1.15
C PHE A 209 -39.41 0.41 -1.77
N ILE A 210 -39.66 1.50 -1.02
CA ILE A 210 -39.41 2.87 -1.46
C ILE A 210 -37.89 3.18 -1.51
N LYS A 211 -37.10 2.64 -0.60
CA LYS A 211 -35.65 2.91 -0.51
C LYS A 211 -34.81 2.10 -1.50
N THR A 212 -35.23 0.89 -1.85
CA THR A 212 -34.46 -0.03 -2.70
C THR A 212 -34.04 0.56 -4.06
N PRO A 213 -34.88 1.27 -4.82
CA PRO A 213 -34.48 1.87 -6.09
C PRO A 213 -33.32 2.87 -5.94
N PHE A 214 -33.31 3.66 -4.86
CA PHE A 214 -32.24 4.64 -4.60
C PHE A 214 -30.94 3.92 -4.19
N PHE A 215 -31.04 2.86 -3.40
CA PHE A 215 -29.90 2.02 -3.05
C PHE A 215 -29.24 1.40 -4.30
N VAL A 216 -30.06 0.88 -5.22
CA VAL A 216 -29.57 0.33 -6.49
C VAL A 216 -28.97 1.43 -7.36
N GLU A 217 -29.55 2.63 -7.39
CA GLU A 217 -29.01 3.79 -8.10
C GLU A 217 -27.62 4.16 -7.59
N GLY A 218 -27.43 4.28 -6.25
CA GLY A 218 -26.15 4.59 -5.65
C GLY A 218 -25.10 3.49 -5.86
N LEU A 219 -25.49 2.24 -5.72
CA LEU A 219 -24.61 1.09 -5.97
C LEU A 219 -24.17 1.02 -7.44
N PHE A 220 -25.09 1.30 -8.38
CA PHE A 220 -24.78 1.30 -9.81
C PHE A 220 -23.83 2.45 -10.19
N ILE A 221 -24.07 3.66 -9.68
CA ILE A 221 -23.15 4.80 -9.86
C ILE A 221 -21.79 4.47 -9.26
N GLY A 222 -21.76 3.85 -8.06
CA GLY A 222 -20.52 3.43 -7.41
C GLY A 222 -19.71 2.42 -8.20
N LEU A 223 -20.36 1.39 -8.74
CA LEU A 223 -19.70 0.39 -9.58
C LEU A 223 -19.18 0.98 -10.90
N LEU A 224 -19.99 1.83 -11.57
CA LEU A 224 -19.54 2.49 -12.80
C LEU A 224 -18.35 3.42 -12.55
N SER A 225 -18.39 4.19 -11.47
CA SER A 225 -17.27 5.04 -11.06
C SER A 225 -16.02 4.24 -10.75
N GLY A 226 -16.17 3.04 -10.12
CA GLY A 226 -15.08 2.13 -9.84
C GLY A 226 -14.42 1.58 -11.12
N ILE A 227 -15.20 1.17 -12.11
CA ILE A 227 -14.70 0.70 -13.41
C ILE A 227 -13.98 1.83 -14.16
N LEU A 228 -14.58 3.03 -14.20
CA LEU A 228 -13.98 4.20 -14.86
C LEU A 228 -12.69 4.62 -14.14
N SER A 229 -12.68 4.61 -12.81
CA SER A 229 -11.51 4.91 -11.99
C SER A 229 -10.38 3.92 -12.28
N TRP A 230 -10.66 2.62 -12.28
CA TRP A 230 -9.69 1.60 -12.63
C TRP A 230 -9.06 1.83 -14.01
N PHE A 231 -9.90 2.11 -15.03
CA PHE A 231 -9.42 2.36 -16.38
C PHE A 231 -8.50 3.59 -16.47
N VAL A 232 -8.90 4.70 -15.84
CA VAL A 232 -8.10 5.93 -15.84
C VAL A 232 -6.83 5.75 -15.02
N THR A 233 -6.90 5.09 -13.86
CA THR A 233 -5.73 4.76 -13.02
C THR A 233 -4.74 3.91 -13.81
N LYS A 234 -5.20 2.90 -14.56
CA LYS A 234 -4.37 2.09 -15.45
C LYS A 234 -3.62 2.97 -16.46
N LEU A 235 -4.34 3.84 -17.18
CA LEU A 235 -3.74 4.72 -18.17
C LEU A 235 -2.69 5.66 -17.56
N ILE A 236 -2.99 6.26 -16.41
CA ILE A 236 -2.05 7.16 -15.73
C ILE A 236 -0.81 6.39 -15.28
N TYR A 237 -1.00 5.24 -14.62
CA TYR A 237 0.10 4.44 -14.08
C TYR A 237 1.02 3.91 -15.18
N GLU A 238 0.48 3.34 -16.27
CA GLU A 238 1.28 2.84 -17.39
C GLU A 238 2.08 3.95 -18.09
N ASN A 239 1.50 5.14 -18.25
CA ASN A 239 2.22 6.28 -18.82
C ASN A 239 3.34 6.77 -17.89
N LEU A 240 3.07 6.87 -16.58
CA LEU A 240 4.09 7.22 -15.60
C LEU A 240 5.21 6.16 -15.55
N PHE A 241 4.84 4.88 -15.50
CA PHE A 241 5.79 3.77 -15.51
C PHE A 241 6.71 3.82 -16.74
N ASN A 242 6.15 4.05 -17.94
CA ASN A 242 6.95 4.17 -19.16
C ASN A 242 7.89 5.39 -19.14
N LEU A 243 7.47 6.53 -18.60
CA LEU A 243 8.33 7.71 -18.45
C LEU A 243 9.49 7.44 -17.49
N PHE A 244 9.25 6.71 -16.42
CA PHE A 244 10.28 6.36 -15.44
C PHE A 244 11.25 5.31 -15.98
N THR A 245 10.77 4.27 -16.66
CA THR A 245 11.61 3.20 -17.20
C THR A 245 12.47 3.62 -18.40
N GLN A 246 12.14 4.69 -19.11
CA GLN A 246 13.00 5.22 -20.17
C GLN A 246 14.34 5.77 -19.66
N ASN A 247 14.45 6.09 -18.38
CA ASN A 247 15.68 6.57 -17.73
C ASN A 247 16.34 5.48 -16.86
N LEU A 248 16.37 4.25 -17.37
CA LEU A 248 16.77 3.01 -16.66
C LEU A 248 18.12 3.08 -15.92
N GLY A 249 19.09 3.87 -16.39
CA GLY A 249 20.42 3.94 -15.78
C GLY A 249 20.40 4.48 -14.33
N MET A 250 19.60 5.50 -14.08
CA MET A 250 19.51 6.15 -12.75
C MET A 250 18.61 5.34 -11.80
N TRP A 251 17.55 4.72 -12.32
CA TRP A 251 16.57 3.95 -11.53
C TRP A 251 17.13 2.60 -11.05
N ASN A 252 17.89 1.91 -11.90
CA ASN A 252 18.60 0.68 -11.50
C ASN A 252 19.69 0.97 -10.47
N ALA A 253 20.38 2.12 -10.59
CA ALA A 253 21.39 2.55 -9.62
C ALA A 253 20.78 2.85 -8.22
N LEU A 254 19.49 3.24 -8.19
CA LEU A 254 18.74 3.50 -6.95
C LEU A 254 18.02 2.26 -6.39
N GLY A 255 18.16 1.07 -7.02
CA GLY A 255 17.48 -0.14 -6.61
C GLY A 255 15.97 -0.15 -6.89
N MET A 256 15.49 0.75 -7.76
CA MET A 256 14.08 0.90 -8.09
C MET A 256 13.64 0.02 -9.29
N GLY A 257 14.44 -1.01 -9.64
CA GLY A 257 14.16 -1.89 -10.80
C GLY A 257 12.92 -2.77 -10.65
N ASP A 258 12.42 -2.95 -9.44
CA ASP A 258 11.33 -3.89 -9.11
C ASP A 258 9.98 -3.21 -8.82
N ILE A 259 9.75 -2.01 -9.38
CA ILE A 259 8.42 -1.39 -9.33
C ILE A 259 7.39 -2.34 -9.98
N LEU A 260 6.27 -2.56 -9.31
CA LEU A 260 5.22 -3.46 -9.80
C LEU A 260 4.71 -3.04 -11.17
N GLN A 261 4.71 -3.95 -12.12
CA GLN A 261 3.98 -3.74 -13.37
C GLN A 261 2.48 -3.76 -13.09
N PHE A 262 1.73 -2.82 -13.66
CA PHE A 262 0.27 -2.75 -13.45
C PHE A 262 -0.44 -4.07 -13.75
N SER A 263 0.04 -4.83 -14.72
CA SER A 263 -0.49 -6.15 -15.08
C SER A 263 -0.50 -7.16 -13.93
N GLN A 264 0.39 -7.03 -12.95
CA GLN A 264 0.46 -7.93 -11.80
C GLN A 264 -0.60 -7.60 -10.74
N ILE A 265 -1.01 -6.33 -10.64
CA ILE A 265 -1.98 -5.83 -9.64
C ILE A 265 -3.33 -5.47 -10.25
N GLU A 266 -3.50 -5.59 -11.57
CA GLU A 266 -4.68 -5.13 -12.32
C GLU A 266 -6.00 -5.60 -11.70
N TRP A 267 -6.13 -6.89 -11.40
CA TRP A 267 -7.34 -7.48 -10.83
C TRP A 267 -7.61 -7.03 -9.39
N TYR A 268 -6.56 -6.84 -8.61
CA TYR A 268 -6.69 -6.33 -7.24
C TYR A 268 -7.15 -4.87 -7.22
N VAL A 269 -6.60 -4.05 -8.11
CA VAL A 269 -6.99 -2.64 -8.26
C VAL A 269 -8.43 -2.54 -8.76
N LEU A 270 -8.83 -3.36 -9.77
CA LEU A 270 -10.21 -3.40 -10.23
C LEU A 270 -11.19 -3.78 -9.11
N ALA A 271 -10.89 -4.86 -8.37
CA ALA A 271 -11.72 -5.31 -7.27
C ALA A 271 -11.80 -4.25 -6.14
N ALA A 272 -10.68 -3.61 -5.82
CA ALA A 272 -10.63 -2.53 -4.82
C ALA A 272 -11.44 -1.30 -5.26
N CYS A 273 -11.27 -0.82 -6.48
CA CYS A 273 -12.01 0.34 -7.01
C CYS A 273 -13.52 0.05 -7.11
N CYS A 274 -13.91 -1.12 -7.62
CA CYS A 274 -15.32 -1.51 -7.70
C CYS A 274 -15.93 -1.76 -6.32
N GLY A 275 -15.19 -2.42 -5.42
CA GLY A 275 -15.63 -2.71 -4.05
C GLY A 275 -15.81 -1.43 -3.23
N THR A 276 -14.81 -0.56 -3.21
CA THR A 276 -14.88 0.74 -2.51
C THR A 276 -15.95 1.64 -3.12
N GLY A 277 -16.05 1.71 -4.46
CA GLY A 277 -17.08 2.45 -5.15
C GLY A 277 -18.49 1.98 -4.79
N ALA A 278 -18.73 0.67 -4.82
CA ALA A 278 -20.01 0.08 -4.43
C ALA A 278 -20.35 0.34 -2.96
N LEU A 279 -19.38 0.20 -2.05
CA LEU A 279 -19.54 0.46 -0.63
C LEU A 279 -19.88 1.95 -0.36
N LEU A 280 -19.14 2.88 -0.93
CA LEU A 280 -19.37 4.30 -0.77
C LEU A 280 -20.76 4.71 -1.35
N GLY A 281 -21.12 4.13 -2.51
CA GLY A 281 -22.42 4.30 -3.14
C GLY A 281 -23.56 3.82 -2.27
N ALA A 282 -23.44 2.63 -1.70
CA ALA A 282 -24.41 2.04 -0.80
C ALA A 282 -24.55 2.83 0.50
N ILE A 283 -23.43 3.14 1.17
CA ILE A 283 -23.41 3.88 2.45
C ILE A 283 -24.00 5.27 2.27
N GLY A 284 -23.57 6.03 1.25
CA GLY A 284 -24.07 7.38 0.98
C GLY A 284 -25.58 7.42 0.75
N THR A 285 -26.08 6.43 -0.01
CA THR A 285 -27.51 6.30 -0.27
C THR A 285 -28.32 5.91 0.96
N VAL A 286 -27.83 4.95 1.77
CA VAL A 286 -28.51 4.52 3.01
C VAL A 286 -28.59 5.66 4.01
N LEU A 287 -27.48 6.38 4.22
CA LEU A 287 -27.45 7.55 5.12
C LEU A 287 -28.44 8.64 4.69
N SER A 288 -28.48 8.93 3.38
CA SER A 288 -29.40 9.93 2.83
C SER A 288 -30.86 9.51 2.95
N THR A 289 -31.20 8.30 2.48
CA THR A 289 -32.60 7.82 2.50
C THR A 289 -33.11 7.59 3.93
N GLY A 290 -32.22 7.21 4.87
CA GLY A 290 -32.55 7.06 6.28
C GLY A 290 -33.00 8.36 6.92
N LYS A 291 -32.34 9.49 6.55
CA LYS A 291 -32.62 10.83 7.11
C LYS A 291 -33.82 11.51 6.47
N TYR A 292 -34.02 11.40 5.15
CA TYR A 292 -34.98 12.18 4.38
C TYR A 292 -36.29 11.45 4.07
N LEU A 293 -36.39 10.16 4.28
CA LEU A 293 -37.64 9.41 4.16
C LEU A 293 -38.32 9.17 5.52
N LYS A 294 -37.77 9.67 6.64
CA LYS A 294 -38.44 9.76 7.93
C LYS A 294 -39.27 11.08 7.95
N VAL A 295 -40.42 11.09 7.30
CA VAL A 295 -41.48 12.09 7.53
C VAL A 295 -42.77 11.33 7.71
#